data_870b9bcae412e70e05ccd0d85e4cf963
#
_entry.id   870b9bcae412e70e05ccd0d85e4cf963
#
_cell.length_a   1.000
_cell.length_b   1.000
_cell.length_c   1.000
_cell.angle_alpha   90.00
_cell.angle_beta   90.00
_cell.angle_gamma   90.00
#
_symmetry.space_group_name_H-M   'P 1'
#
loop_
_entity.id
_entity.type
_entity.pdbx_description
1 polymer ?
#
loop_
_entity_poly.entity_id
_entity_poly.type
_entity_poly.pdbx_seq_one_letter_code
_entity_poly.pdbx_strand_id
1 'polypeptide(L)'
;PQASLAPLEERDRVYRALLNRLTLAPDHRENLLSRGLTDEAIERLGYKSTPVVGFHALAQSLLDEGYTLFGVPGFYRDKDGRWTMAVWRRGILIPGTYFGKIQGFQIRLDHKMKKGGKFLTFSSRDELDGAMGENWCHMVGPVRERILLIEGYMKADIVNHFTGQTMLAIPGVTSLQHLESALRDLIPMGVRHIMTCFDMDYLKNWHV
;
A
#
# COMPACT_ATOMS: atom_id res chain seq x y z
N PRO A 1 17.34 14.55 -10.47
CA PRO A 1 17.18 13.22 -11.05
C PRO A 1 16.30 12.35 -10.16
N GLN A 2 15.52 11.47 -10.76
CA GLN A 2 14.75 10.48 -10.01
C GLN A 2 15.70 9.51 -9.31
N ALA A 3 15.44 9.21 -8.03
CA ALA A 3 16.21 8.22 -7.29
C ALA A 3 15.87 6.78 -7.76
N SER A 4 16.85 5.89 -7.71
CA SER A 4 16.59 4.47 -7.82
C SER A 4 15.78 3.99 -6.60
N LEU A 5 14.92 2.98 -6.82
CA LEU A 5 14.10 2.40 -5.74
C LEU A 5 15.03 1.81 -4.65
N ALA A 6 14.80 2.19 -3.40
CA ALA A 6 15.51 1.65 -2.25
C ALA A 6 15.21 0.13 -2.10
N PRO A 7 16.15 -0.67 -1.54
CA PRO A 7 15.91 -2.07 -1.25
C PRO A 7 14.64 -2.29 -0.41
N LEU A 8 13.99 -3.44 -0.59
CA LEU A 8 12.75 -3.77 0.12
C LEU A 8 12.90 -3.69 1.64
N GLU A 9 14.04 -4.15 2.18
CA GLU A 9 14.35 -4.11 3.61
C GLU A 9 14.35 -2.68 4.15
N GLU A 10 14.96 -1.76 3.42
CA GLU A 10 15.01 -0.35 3.81
C GLU A 10 13.63 0.30 3.72
N ARG A 11 12.89 0.03 2.65
CA ARG A 11 11.50 0.51 2.52
C ARG A 11 10.61 0.01 3.65
N ASP A 12 10.66 -1.28 3.97
CA ASP A 12 9.88 -1.87 5.08
C ASP A 12 10.21 -1.20 6.42
N ARG A 13 11.52 -1.01 6.72
CA ARG A 13 11.96 -0.34 7.95
C ARG A 13 11.43 1.09 8.04
N VAL A 14 11.61 1.88 6.99
CA VAL A 14 11.13 3.28 6.94
C VAL A 14 9.62 3.35 7.06
N TYR A 15 8.89 2.51 6.33
CA TYR A 15 7.44 2.52 6.34
C TYR A 15 6.85 2.08 7.69
N ARG A 16 7.43 1.11 8.37
CA ARG A 16 7.03 0.75 9.74
C ARG A 16 7.29 1.91 10.71
N ALA A 17 8.45 2.54 10.63
CA ALA A 17 8.77 3.70 11.44
C ALA A 17 7.82 4.88 11.16
N LEU A 18 7.43 5.09 9.90
CA LEU A 18 6.41 6.07 9.54
C LEU A 18 5.05 5.73 10.17
N LEU A 19 4.57 4.49 10.01
CA LEU A 19 3.27 4.07 10.56
C LEU A 19 3.19 4.25 12.08
N ASN A 20 4.30 4.03 12.80
CA ASN A 20 4.36 4.24 14.26
C ASN A 20 4.20 5.72 14.67
N ARG A 21 4.40 6.66 13.75
CA ARG A 21 4.24 8.11 13.96
C ARG A 21 2.88 8.65 13.52
N LEU A 22 2.12 7.82 12.82
CA LEU A 22 0.81 8.21 12.29
C LEU A 22 -0.31 7.68 13.17
N THR A 23 -1.43 8.39 13.17
CA THR A 23 -2.67 7.98 13.83
C THR A 23 -3.74 7.64 12.81
N LEU A 24 -4.75 6.91 13.20
CA LEU A 24 -5.95 6.70 12.41
C LEU A 24 -7.03 7.66 12.87
N ALA A 25 -7.51 8.52 11.99
CA ALA A 25 -8.58 9.48 12.28
C ALA A 25 -9.89 8.75 12.62
N PRO A 26 -10.74 9.31 13.52
CA PRO A 26 -11.97 8.64 13.97
C PRO A 26 -12.92 8.25 12.83
N ASP A 27 -13.11 9.11 11.85
CA ASP A 27 -13.96 8.86 10.68
C ASP A 27 -13.39 7.75 9.76
N HIS A 28 -12.06 7.65 9.65
CA HIS A 28 -11.41 6.55 8.93
C HIS A 28 -11.55 5.23 9.69
N ARG A 29 -11.38 5.26 11.02
CA ARG A 29 -11.61 4.09 11.87
C ARG A 29 -13.06 3.60 11.72
N GLU A 30 -14.03 4.49 11.84
CA GLU A 30 -15.45 4.17 11.67
C GLU A 30 -15.74 3.58 10.28
N ASN A 31 -15.14 4.13 9.21
CA ASN A 31 -15.24 3.58 7.86
C ASN A 31 -14.68 2.15 7.76
N LEU A 32 -13.58 1.84 8.42
CA LEU A 32 -12.99 0.48 8.42
C LEU A 32 -13.83 -0.49 9.25
N LEU A 33 -14.35 -0.07 10.41
CA LEU A 33 -15.27 -0.85 11.23
C LEU A 33 -16.57 -1.16 10.48
N SER A 34 -17.14 -0.18 9.77
CA SER A 34 -18.37 -0.38 8.96
C SER A 34 -18.17 -1.37 7.80
N ARG A 35 -16.93 -1.67 7.43
CA ARG A 35 -16.57 -2.72 6.45
C ARG A 35 -16.36 -4.08 7.08
N GLY A 36 -16.49 -4.18 8.41
CA GLY A 36 -16.39 -5.40 9.18
C GLY A 36 -15.01 -5.74 9.72
N LEU A 37 -14.02 -4.84 9.60
CA LEU A 37 -12.77 -5.02 10.32
C LEU A 37 -12.98 -4.74 11.81
N THR A 38 -12.21 -5.39 12.67
CA THR A 38 -12.12 -5.08 14.11
C THR A 38 -10.94 -4.13 14.37
N ASP A 39 -10.91 -3.52 15.56
CA ASP A 39 -9.80 -2.65 15.97
C ASP A 39 -8.45 -3.40 15.96
N GLU A 40 -8.44 -4.63 16.43
CA GLU A 40 -7.26 -5.49 16.41
C GLU A 40 -6.80 -5.80 14.99
N ALA A 41 -7.75 -6.02 14.06
CA ALA A 41 -7.42 -6.23 12.66
C ALA A 41 -6.87 -4.96 12.02
N ILE A 42 -7.47 -3.80 12.29
CA ILE A 42 -7.02 -2.49 11.79
C ILE A 42 -5.59 -2.21 12.26
N GLU A 43 -5.30 -2.42 13.54
CA GLU A 43 -3.96 -2.21 14.11
C GLU A 43 -2.94 -3.19 13.50
N ARG A 44 -3.27 -4.48 13.44
CA ARG A 44 -2.41 -5.53 12.85
C ARG A 44 -2.09 -5.27 11.39
N LEU A 45 -3.05 -4.78 10.62
CA LEU A 45 -2.90 -4.45 9.20
C LEU A 45 -2.16 -3.12 8.98
N GLY A 46 -2.02 -2.30 10.03
CA GLY A 46 -1.27 -1.06 9.99
C GLY A 46 -1.97 0.09 9.27
N TYR A 47 -3.30 0.10 9.20
CA TYR A 47 -4.05 1.20 8.60
C TYR A 47 -3.88 2.48 9.40
N LYS A 48 -3.49 3.56 8.74
CA LYS A 48 -3.35 4.90 9.33
C LYS A 48 -4.01 5.93 8.42
N SER A 49 -4.18 7.14 8.93
CA SER A 49 -4.58 8.28 8.11
C SER A 49 -3.35 8.97 7.54
N THR A 50 -3.45 9.47 6.31
CA THR A 50 -2.41 10.35 5.77
C THR A 50 -2.29 11.58 6.66
N PRO A 51 -1.07 12.07 6.97
CA PRO A 51 -0.89 13.32 7.67
C PRO A 51 -1.44 14.48 6.82
N VAL A 52 -1.94 15.51 7.45
CA VAL A 52 -2.44 16.74 6.80
C VAL A 52 -1.49 17.92 6.93
N VAL A 53 -0.56 17.84 7.88
CA VAL A 53 0.49 18.84 8.16
C VAL A 53 1.74 18.13 8.71
N GLY A 54 2.85 18.88 8.85
CA GLY A 54 4.05 18.40 9.53
C GLY A 54 4.92 17.45 8.71
N PHE A 55 4.81 17.45 7.39
CA PHE A 55 5.55 16.54 6.51
C PHE A 55 7.07 16.62 6.69
N HIS A 56 7.64 17.83 6.83
CA HIS A 56 9.06 18.01 7.10
C HIS A 56 9.45 17.47 8.47
N ALA A 57 8.65 17.73 9.51
CA ALA A 57 8.93 17.23 10.86
C ALA A 57 8.89 15.70 10.91
N LEU A 58 7.93 15.08 10.23
CA LEU A 58 7.86 13.62 10.10
C LEU A 58 9.08 13.06 9.38
N ALA A 59 9.44 13.63 8.23
CA ALA A 59 10.63 13.19 7.49
C ALA A 59 11.90 13.39 8.31
N GLN A 60 12.06 14.54 8.97
CA GLN A 60 13.22 14.83 9.81
C GLN A 60 13.32 13.87 10.99
N SER A 61 12.21 13.55 11.66
CA SER A 61 12.21 12.59 12.78
C SER A 61 12.66 11.18 12.38
N LEU A 62 12.42 10.77 11.13
CA LEU A 62 12.94 9.51 10.60
C LEU A 62 14.45 9.59 10.37
N LEU A 63 14.94 10.70 9.81
CA LEU A 63 16.38 10.93 9.60
C LEU A 63 17.14 10.97 10.92
N ASP A 64 16.59 11.64 11.94
CA ASP A 64 17.20 11.77 13.28
C ASP A 64 17.36 10.40 13.97
N GLU A 65 16.52 9.43 13.64
CA GLU A 65 16.63 8.04 14.09
C GLU A 65 17.50 7.16 13.16
N GLY A 66 18.15 7.76 12.16
CA GLY A 66 19.10 7.06 11.28
C GLY A 66 18.47 6.30 10.11
N TYR A 67 17.20 6.59 9.77
CA TYR A 67 16.60 6.04 8.56
C TYR A 67 17.05 6.81 7.32
N THR A 68 17.18 6.11 6.19
CA THR A 68 17.49 6.69 4.88
C THR A 68 16.20 6.86 4.07
N LEU A 69 15.91 8.08 3.61
CA LEU A 69 14.70 8.36 2.82
C LEU A 69 14.95 8.34 1.30
N PHE A 70 16.22 8.39 0.89
CA PHE A 70 16.60 8.36 -0.53
C PHE A 70 16.12 7.05 -1.19
N GLY A 71 15.38 7.17 -2.28
CA GLY A 71 14.84 6.02 -3.01
C GLY A 71 13.63 5.34 -2.34
N VAL A 72 13.12 5.88 -1.22
CA VAL A 72 11.89 5.39 -0.58
C VAL A 72 10.70 6.15 -1.17
N PRO A 73 9.78 5.50 -1.91
CA PRO A 73 8.65 6.17 -2.53
C PRO A 73 7.81 6.96 -1.53
N GLY A 74 7.36 8.14 -1.95
CA GLY A 74 6.59 9.05 -1.11
C GLY A 74 7.42 10.05 -0.33
N PHE A 75 8.75 9.91 -0.26
CA PHE A 75 9.66 10.89 0.29
C PHE A 75 10.47 11.56 -0.81
N TYR A 76 10.76 12.85 -0.63
CA TYR A 76 11.53 13.64 -1.60
C TYR A 76 12.12 14.89 -0.93
N ARG A 77 13.02 15.58 -1.63
CA ARG A 77 13.52 16.89 -1.19
C ARG A 77 12.74 18.02 -1.85
N ASP A 78 12.33 19.00 -1.05
CA ASP A 78 11.71 20.22 -1.54
C ASP A 78 12.75 21.15 -2.22
N LYS A 79 12.29 22.29 -2.70
CA LYS A 79 13.13 23.30 -3.34
C LYS A 79 14.27 23.85 -2.45
N ASP A 80 14.10 23.75 -1.13
CA ASP A 80 15.09 24.19 -0.14
C ASP A 80 16.01 23.04 0.29
N GLY A 81 15.91 21.87 -0.36
CA GLY A 81 16.71 20.68 -0.10
C GLY A 81 16.31 19.89 1.15
N ARG A 82 15.17 20.22 1.78
CA ARG A 82 14.68 19.55 2.99
C ARG A 82 13.81 18.36 2.63
N TRP A 83 13.97 17.26 3.35
CA TRP A 83 13.12 16.08 3.18
C TRP A 83 11.66 16.36 3.59
N THR A 84 10.73 15.85 2.81
CA THR A 84 9.29 15.98 3.00
C THR A 84 8.56 14.78 2.40
N MET A 85 7.22 14.78 2.40
CA MET A 85 6.38 13.68 1.94
C MET A 85 5.44 14.13 0.81
N ALA A 86 5.26 13.27 -0.18
CA ALA A 86 4.34 13.46 -1.30
C ALA A 86 2.89 13.07 -0.93
N VAL A 87 2.31 13.79 0.03
CA VAL A 87 0.92 13.60 0.45
C VAL A 87 0.10 14.82 0.01
N TRP A 88 -0.68 14.64 -1.04
CA TRP A 88 -1.43 15.73 -1.65
C TRP A 88 -2.90 15.79 -1.20
N ARG A 89 -3.40 14.73 -0.60
CA ARG A 89 -4.80 14.61 -0.21
C ARG A 89 -4.96 13.71 1.01
N ARG A 90 -6.00 14.01 1.79
CA ARG A 90 -6.39 13.20 2.94
C ARG A 90 -6.99 11.88 2.48
N GLY A 91 -6.67 10.81 3.21
CA GLY A 91 -7.18 9.46 2.96
C GLY A 91 -6.64 8.43 3.95
N ILE A 92 -7.03 7.19 3.74
CA ILE A 92 -6.55 6.03 4.48
C ILE A 92 -5.29 5.50 3.78
N LEU A 93 -4.20 5.44 4.53
CA LEU A 93 -2.94 4.83 4.10
C LEU A 93 -3.04 3.31 4.30
N ILE A 94 -2.86 2.56 3.24
CA ILE A 94 -3.03 1.10 3.19
C ILE A 94 -1.69 0.47 2.88
N PRO A 95 -1.07 -0.28 3.81
CA PRO A 95 0.19 -0.97 3.54
C PRO A 95 0.01 -2.05 2.46
N GLY A 96 0.84 -1.99 1.43
CA GLY A 96 1.00 -3.07 0.47
C GLY A 96 2.09 -4.02 0.94
N THR A 97 1.72 -5.17 1.48
CA THR A 97 2.66 -6.13 2.05
C THR A 97 2.86 -7.35 1.15
N TYR A 98 4.08 -7.88 1.15
CA TYR A 98 4.41 -9.12 0.48
C TYR A 98 5.40 -9.90 1.33
N PHE A 99 5.07 -11.14 1.69
CA PHE A 99 5.81 -11.92 2.69
C PHE A 99 6.11 -11.14 3.98
N GLY A 100 5.10 -10.39 4.46
CA GLY A 100 5.19 -9.63 5.71
C GLY A 100 5.99 -8.33 5.63
N LYS A 101 6.58 -7.97 4.48
CA LYS A 101 7.32 -6.72 4.28
C LYS A 101 6.47 -5.69 3.55
N ILE A 102 6.50 -4.45 4.02
CA ILE A 102 5.79 -3.34 3.39
C ILE A 102 6.60 -2.86 2.18
N GLN A 103 6.06 -3.04 0.99
CA GLN A 103 6.68 -2.62 -0.27
C GLN A 103 6.40 -1.15 -0.59
N GLY A 104 5.24 -0.67 -0.18
CA GLY A 104 4.72 0.66 -0.45
C GLY A 104 3.32 0.81 0.14
N PHE A 105 2.67 1.93 -0.19
CA PHE A 105 1.30 2.20 0.24
C PHE A 105 0.39 2.53 -0.92
N GLN A 106 -0.88 2.11 -0.80
CA GLN A 106 -2.00 2.76 -1.45
C GLN A 106 -2.63 3.80 -0.52
N ILE A 107 -3.14 4.87 -1.07
CA ILE A 107 -3.95 5.87 -0.34
C ILE A 107 -5.36 5.79 -0.89
N ARG A 108 -6.32 5.38 -0.07
CA ARG A 108 -7.74 5.47 -0.39
C ARG A 108 -8.22 6.87 0.00
N LEU A 109 -8.46 7.70 -1.00
CA LEU A 109 -8.89 9.09 -0.81
C LEU A 109 -10.28 9.18 -0.18
N ASP A 110 -10.51 10.20 0.63
CA ASP A 110 -11.84 10.51 1.18
C ASP A 110 -12.82 10.85 0.06
N HIS A 111 -12.36 11.61 -0.92
CA HIS A 111 -13.15 12.00 -2.08
C HIS A 111 -12.48 11.54 -3.38
N LYS A 112 -13.29 11.03 -4.32
CA LYS A 112 -12.83 10.68 -5.66
C LYS A 112 -12.28 11.92 -6.37
N MET A 113 -11.18 11.78 -7.10
CA MET A 113 -10.65 12.85 -7.93
C MET A 113 -11.57 13.16 -9.11
N LYS A 114 -11.57 14.41 -9.57
CA LYS A 114 -12.33 14.82 -10.77
C LYS A 114 -11.89 14.03 -12.02
N LYS A 115 -10.58 13.78 -12.13
CA LYS A 115 -9.99 12.88 -13.13
C LYS A 115 -9.19 11.82 -12.37
N GLY A 116 -9.54 10.54 -12.53
CA GLY A 116 -8.89 9.43 -11.86
C GLY A 116 -9.76 8.68 -10.88
N GLY A 117 -9.14 7.76 -10.15
CA GLY A 117 -9.78 6.86 -9.19
C GLY A 117 -9.92 7.44 -7.78
N LYS A 118 -10.30 6.55 -6.88
CA LYS A 118 -10.35 6.80 -5.43
C LYS A 118 -9.06 6.34 -4.71
N PHE A 119 -8.17 5.69 -5.44
CA PHE A 119 -6.92 5.17 -4.93
C PHE A 119 -5.73 5.83 -5.62
N LEU A 120 -4.71 6.16 -4.85
CA LEU A 120 -3.42 6.65 -5.32
C LEU A 120 -2.31 5.74 -4.79
N THR A 121 -1.24 5.60 -5.56
CA THR A 121 0.01 5.02 -5.06
C THR A 121 0.81 6.10 -4.34
N PHE A 122 1.32 5.79 -3.15
CA PHE A 122 2.24 6.67 -2.43
C PHE A 122 3.57 6.72 -3.17
N SER A 123 3.84 7.83 -3.84
CA SER A 123 4.94 7.98 -4.81
C SER A 123 5.44 9.41 -4.81
N SER A 124 6.73 9.59 -5.01
CA SER A 124 7.40 10.88 -5.19
C SER A 124 8.18 10.95 -6.51
N ARG A 125 7.68 10.25 -7.51
CA ARG A 125 8.31 10.01 -8.80
C ARG A 125 8.84 11.28 -9.50
N ASP A 126 8.05 12.37 -9.47
CA ASP A 126 8.35 13.59 -10.22
C ASP A 126 9.08 14.64 -9.38
N GLU A 127 9.53 14.25 -8.17
CA GLU A 127 10.16 15.14 -7.21
C GLU A 127 11.67 14.91 -7.10
N LEU A 128 12.39 15.91 -6.56
CA LEU A 128 13.85 15.84 -6.37
C LEU A 128 14.22 14.75 -5.36
N ASP A 129 15.12 13.84 -5.76
CA ASP A 129 15.53 12.66 -4.99
C ASP A 129 14.35 11.73 -4.63
N GLY A 130 13.19 11.95 -5.28
CA GLY A 130 12.02 11.12 -5.12
C GLY A 130 12.12 9.82 -5.92
N ALA A 131 11.39 8.80 -5.48
CA ALA A 131 11.32 7.51 -6.13
C ALA A 131 9.88 7.16 -6.55
N MET A 132 9.78 6.38 -7.60
CA MET A 132 8.49 5.88 -8.08
C MET A 132 7.95 4.82 -7.14
N GLY A 133 6.72 5.02 -6.64
CA GLY A 133 5.93 3.97 -6.05
C GLY A 133 5.30 3.13 -7.16
N GLU A 134 5.43 1.82 -7.06
CA GLU A 134 4.92 0.89 -8.06
C GLU A 134 3.64 0.21 -7.58
N ASN A 135 2.95 -0.43 -8.52
CA ASN A 135 1.73 -1.18 -8.27
C ASN A 135 2.05 -2.65 -7.92
N TRP A 136 2.74 -2.85 -6.80
CA TRP A 136 3.10 -4.21 -6.31
C TRP A 136 1.87 -5.06 -6.00
N CYS A 137 2.06 -6.38 -6.03
CA CYS A 137 1.07 -7.29 -5.46
C CYS A 137 1.10 -7.19 -3.94
N HIS A 138 -0.08 -7.25 -3.32
CA HIS A 138 -0.24 -7.34 -1.87
C HIS A 138 -0.68 -8.75 -1.50
N MET A 139 -0.03 -9.34 -0.51
CA MET A 139 -0.37 -10.67 -0.02
C MET A 139 -0.71 -10.62 1.46
N VAL A 140 -1.84 -11.21 1.82
CA VAL A 140 -2.29 -11.39 3.19
C VAL A 140 -2.66 -12.85 3.45
N GLY A 141 -2.20 -13.38 4.59
CA GLY A 141 -2.30 -14.78 4.96
C GLY A 141 -1.05 -15.61 4.59
N PRO A 142 -0.91 -16.83 5.14
CA PRO A 142 0.21 -17.71 4.86
C PRO A 142 0.12 -18.31 3.45
N VAL A 143 1.26 -18.71 2.87
CA VAL A 143 1.24 -19.46 1.61
C VAL A 143 0.49 -20.80 1.80
N ARG A 144 -0.45 -21.07 0.91
CA ARG A 144 -1.26 -22.31 0.89
C ARG A 144 -1.30 -22.87 -0.53
N GLU A 145 -1.64 -24.11 -0.68
CA GLU A 145 -1.82 -24.75 -1.99
C GLU A 145 -2.84 -24.02 -2.88
N ARG A 146 -3.90 -23.48 -2.26
CA ARG A 146 -4.92 -22.65 -2.90
C ARG A 146 -4.86 -21.21 -2.37
N ILE A 147 -4.80 -20.24 -3.27
CA ILE A 147 -4.88 -18.82 -2.97
C ILE A 147 -5.95 -18.14 -3.82
N LEU A 148 -6.45 -17.00 -3.36
CA LEU A 148 -7.43 -16.22 -4.06
C LEU A 148 -6.76 -14.96 -4.64
N LEU A 149 -6.96 -14.69 -5.94
CA LEU A 149 -6.50 -13.49 -6.62
C LEU A 149 -7.65 -12.48 -6.69
N ILE A 150 -7.44 -11.29 -6.16
CA ILE A 150 -8.47 -10.24 -6.05
C ILE A 150 -7.91 -8.88 -6.48
N GLU A 151 -8.80 -7.95 -6.81
CA GLU A 151 -8.47 -6.54 -7.02
C GLU A 151 -8.59 -5.74 -5.73
N GLY A 152 -7.54 -4.97 -5.40
CA GLY A 152 -7.49 -4.01 -4.29
C GLY A 152 -7.05 -4.58 -2.95
N TYR A 153 -6.06 -3.92 -2.33
CA TYR A 153 -5.44 -4.34 -1.07
C TYR A 153 -6.47 -4.42 0.07
N MET A 154 -7.28 -3.38 0.24
CA MET A 154 -8.30 -3.35 1.29
C MET A 154 -9.33 -4.48 1.16
N LYS A 155 -9.72 -4.86 -0.07
CA LYS A 155 -10.62 -5.99 -0.29
C LYS A 155 -9.97 -7.29 0.15
N ALA A 156 -8.69 -7.49 -0.20
CA ALA A 156 -7.94 -8.67 0.22
C ALA A 156 -7.86 -8.80 1.74
N ASP A 157 -7.54 -7.71 2.43
CA ASP A 157 -7.47 -7.66 3.89
C ASP A 157 -8.81 -8.02 4.54
N ILE A 158 -9.91 -7.44 4.03
CA ILE A 158 -11.26 -7.70 4.53
C ILE A 158 -11.65 -9.16 4.29
N VAL A 159 -11.45 -9.69 3.08
CA VAL A 159 -11.78 -11.10 2.78
C VAL A 159 -10.93 -12.05 3.61
N ASN A 160 -9.62 -11.79 3.76
CA ASN A 160 -8.77 -12.58 4.64
C ASN A 160 -9.26 -12.54 6.10
N HIS A 161 -9.65 -11.35 6.61
CA HIS A 161 -10.16 -11.19 7.96
C HIS A 161 -11.38 -12.06 8.24
N PHE A 162 -12.34 -12.12 7.31
CA PHE A 162 -13.55 -12.91 7.47
C PHE A 162 -13.38 -14.40 7.21
N THR A 163 -12.49 -14.78 6.30
CA THR A 163 -12.44 -16.15 5.78
C THR A 163 -11.19 -16.93 6.18
N GLY A 164 -10.14 -16.23 6.61
CA GLY A 164 -8.82 -16.81 6.82
C GLY A 164 -8.16 -17.31 5.53
N GLN A 165 -8.75 -17.07 4.35
CA GLN A 165 -8.17 -17.45 3.06
C GLN A 165 -6.97 -16.58 2.73
N THR A 166 -5.98 -17.17 2.09
CA THR A 166 -4.83 -16.43 1.59
C THR A 166 -5.21 -15.66 0.34
N MET A 167 -4.95 -14.36 0.38
CA MET A 167 -5.27 -13.44 -0.70
C MET A 167 -3.99 -12.92 -1.35
N LEU A 168 -3.97 -12.91 -2.67
CA LEU A 168 -3.03 -12.14 -3.49
C LEU A 168 -3.82 -11.04 -4.17
N ALA A 169 -3.48 -9.79 -3.91
CA ALA A 169 -4.19 -8.66 -4.51
C ALA A 169 -3.33 -7.92 -5.53
N ILE A 170 -3.92 -7.59 -6.67
CA ILE A 170 -3.39 -6.59 -7.60
C ILE A 170 -4.03 -5.23 -7.28
N PRO A 171 -3.32 -4.10 -7.49
CA PRO A 171 -3.85 -2.76 -7.17
C PRO A 171 -5.09 -2.36 -7.98
N GLY A 172 -5.25 -2.91 -9.16
CA GLY A 172 -6.36 -2.72 -10.08
C GLY A 172 -6.28 -3.72 -11.22
N VAL A 173 -7.38 -4.03 -11.89
CA VAL A 173 -7.48 -5.09 -12.93
C VAL A 173 -6.49 -4.93 -14.08
N THR A 174 -6.05 -3.71 -14.37
CA THR A 174 -5.03 -3.41 -15.40
C THR A 174 -3.60 -3.40 -14.85
N SER A 175 -3.41 -3.55 -13.53
CA SER A 175 -2.11 -3.43 -12.87
C SER A 175 -1.46 -4.81 -12.68
N LEU A 176 -1.12 -5.48 -13.79
CA LEU A 176 -0.57 -6.84 -13.79
C LEU A 176 0.97 -6.88 -13.75
N GLN A 177 1.62 -5.73 -13.70
CA GLN A 177 3.07 -5.57 -13.83
C GLN A 177 3.88 -6.53 -12.92
N HIS A 178 3.45 -6.72 -11.68
CA HIS A 178 4.16 -7.55 -10.70
C HIS A 178 3.51 -8.92 -10.46
N LEU A 179 2.39 -9.23 -11.14
CA LEU A 179 1.68 -10.49 -10.91
C LEU A 179 2.52 -11.69 -11.35
N GLU A 180 3.17 -11.63 -12.50
CA GLU A 180 4.00 -12.73 -12.98
C GLU A 180 5.15 -13.03 -12.02
N SER A 181 5.82 -12.00 -11.50
CA SER A 181 6.88 -12.16 -10.50
C SER A 181 6.35 -12.81 -9.23
N ALA A 182 5.20 -12.34 -8.71
CA ALA A 182 4.56 -12.92 -7.55
C ALA A 182 4.21 -14.41 -7.75
N LEU A 183 3.72 -14.78 -8.92
CA LEU A 183 3.41 -16.18 -9.23
C LEU A 183 4.68 -17.05 -9.33
N ARG A 184 5.76 -16.51 -9.89
CA ARG A 184 7.07 -17.20 -9.93
C ARG A 184 7.61 -17.49 -8.52
N ASP A 185 7.36 -16.61 -7.56
CA ASP A 185 7.75 -16.83 -6.16
C ASP A 185 6.84 -17.87 -5.49
N LEU A 186 5.53 -17.81 -5.72
CA LEU A 186 4.52 -18.60 -4.98
C LEU A 186 4.43 -20.05 -5.46
N ILE A 187 4.60 -20.31 -6.77
CA ILE A 187 4.50 -21.68 -7.33
C ILE A 187 5.54 -22.63 -6.71
N PRO A 188 6.83 -22.28 -6.60
CA PRO A 188 7.81 -23.14 -5.92
C PRO A 188 7.52 -23.35 -4.44
N MET A 189 6.80 -22.41 -3.79
CA MET A 189 6.40 -22.51 -2.38
C MET A 189 5.17 -23.40 -2.15
N GLY A 190 4.63 -24.02 -3.20
CA GLY A 190 3.57 -25.00 -3.10
C GLY A 190 2.18 -24.53 -3.53
N VAL A 191 2.05 -23.31 -4.06
CA VAL A 191 0.77 -22.89 -4.66
C VAL A 191 0.51 -23.71 -5.93
N ARG A 192 -0.70 -24.30 -6.01
CA ARG A 192 -1.17 -25.13 -7.15
C ARG A 192 -2.45 -24.60 -7.77
N HIS A 193 -3.26 -23.89 -6.99
CA HIS A 193 -4.55 -23.38 -7.41
C HIS A 193 -4.67 -21.88 -7.14
N ILE A 194 -5.01 -21.13 -8.17
CA ILE A 194 -5.28 -19.69 -8.08
C ILE A 194 -6.71 -19.49 -8.54
N MET A 195 -7.56 -18.99 -7.64
CA MET A 195 -8.96 -18.68 -7.95
C MET A 195 -9.09 -17.15 -8.06
N THR A 196 -9.58 -16.68 -9.19
CA THR A 196 -9.86 -15.25 -9.38
C THR A 196 -11.17 -14.86 -8.73
N CYS A 197 -11.17 -13.76 -8.00
CA CYS A 197 -12.31 -13.20 -7.26
C CYS A 197 -12.45 -11.71 -7.60
N PHE A 198 -12.57 -11.40 -8.90
CA PHE A 198 -12.76 -10.02 -9.37
C PHE A 198 -14.21 -9.59 -9.25
N ASP A 199 -14.44 -8.27 -9.26
CA ASP A 199 -15.78 -7.71 -9.22
C ASP A 199 -16.59 -8.19 -10.44
N MET A 200 -17.87 -8.50 -10.23
CA MET A 200 -18.77 -9.00 -11.28
C MET A 200 -19.35 -7.87 -12.13
N ASP A 201 -18.63 -6.76 -12.25
CA ASP A 201 -19.05 -5.61 -13.06
C ASP A 201 -18.56 -5.69 -14.52
N TYR A 202 -17.93 -6.80 -14.92
CA TYR A 202 -17.42 -7.03 -16.28
C TYR A 202 -18.48 -6.87 -17.36
N LEU A 203 -19.76 -7.08 -17.04
CA LEU A 203 -20.89 -6.81 -17.97
C LEU A 203 -21.09 -5.32 -18.26
N LYS A 204 -20.51 -4.42 -17.43
CA LYS A 204 -20.62 -2.97 -17.56
C LYS A 204 -19.25 -2.31 -17.76
N ASN A 205 -18.20 -3.02 -17.50
CA ASN A 205 -16.82 -2.56 -17.55
C ASN A 205 -15.99 -3.54 -18.40
N TRP A 206 -15.81 -3.25 -19.65
CA TRP A 206 -15.10 -4.09 -20.62
C TRP A 206 -13.58 -4.22 -20.34
N HIS A 207 -13.05 -3.53 -19.34
CA HIS A 207 -11.66 -3.67 -18.89
C HIS A 207 -11.45 -4.79 -17.84
N VAL A 208 -12.52 -5.45 -17.39
CA VAL A 208 -12.47 -6.53 -16.38
C VAL A 208 -12.47 -7.89 -17.03
#